data_ed7dcd245b98eb6ca690e1a11f5a1293
#
_entry.id   ed7dcd245b98eb6ca690e1a11f5a1293
#
_cell.length_a   1.000
_cell.length_b   1.000
_cell.length_c   1.000
_cell.angle_alpha   90.00
_cell.angle_beta   90.00
_cell.angle_gamma   90.00
#
_symmetry.space_group_name_H-M   'P 1'
#
loop_
_entity.id
_entity.type
_entity.pdbx_description
1 polymer ?
#
loop_
_entity_poly.entity_id
_entity_poly.type
_entity_poly.pdbx_seq_one_letter_code
_entity_poly.pdbx_strand_id
1 'polypeptide(L)'
;EWIIDGERFTLHGAIDDATGEVLALFFAKNECLDAYFEVLRQILVNYGIPLSVYVDKHTIFLSPKFGKLSVEDELAGKRVNDTQFGRALKELGITLIPANSPQTKGRIERLWGTLQSRLPVEFKLAGIKSIEAANAFLQKFMEVYNQKFAVSPANRESAFRELPKAVNLDHILCLKEFRKVDNSSVIRIRYFLFH
;
A
#
# COMPACT_ATOMS: atom_id res chain seq x y z
N GLU A 1 5.22 8.13 13.21
CA GLU A 1 4.44 9.37 13.19
C GLU A 1 5.30 10.53 12.69
N TRP A 2 4.67 11.46 11.99
CA TRP A 2 5.31 12.65 11.40
C TRP A 2 4.58 13.89 11.86
N ILE A 3 5.31 15.00 12.05
CA ILE A 3 4.70 16.28 12.45
C ILE A 3 4.89 17.28 11.32
N ILE A 4 3.77 17.80 10.80
CA ILE A 4 3.73 18.87 9.82
C ILE A 4 2.90 20.00 10.40
N ASP A 5 3.50 21.16 10.59
CA ASP A 5 2.86 22.35 11.21
C ASP A 5 2.12 22.07 12.54
N GLY A 6 2.71 21.21 13.39
CA GLY A 6 2.13 20.82 14.68
C GLY A 6 1.10 19.68 14.66
N GLU A 7 0.63 19.26 13.49
CA GLU A 7 -0.27 18.11 13.33
C GLU A 7 0.49 16.81 13.07
N ARG A 8 -0.08 15.70 13.54
CA ARG A 8 0.48 14.37 13.37
C ARG A 8 -0.10 13.66 12.16
N PHE A 9 0.78 13.01 11.39
CA PHE A 9 0.43 12.26 10.20
C PHE A 9 1.18 10.93 10.16
N THR A 10 0.68 10.00 9.35
CA THR A 10 1.32 8.72 9.05
C THR A 10 1.81 8.72 7.61
N LEU A 11 3.07 8.36 7.40
CA LEU A 11 3.65 8.17 6.08
C LEU A 11 3.53 6.70 5.68
N HIS A 12 2.94 6.47 4.53
CA HIS A 12 2.83 5.17 3.87
C HIS A 12 3.79 5.15 2.68
N GLY A 13 4.31 3.97 2.34
CA GLY A 13 5.21 3.89 1.20
C GLY A 13 5.57 2.47 0.81
N ALA A 14 6.19 2.38 -0.36
CA ALA A 14 6.70 1.15 -0.91
C ALA A 14 8.08 1.35 -1.54
N ILE A 15 8.89 0.31 -1.47
CA ILE A 15 10.25 0.26 -2.01
C ILE A 15 10.39 -0.99 -2.88
N ASP A 16 11.11 -0.88 -3.96
CA ASP A 16 11.54 -2.06 -4.73
C ASP A 16 12.69 -2.77 -4.01
N ASP A 17 12.50 -4.07 -3.73
CA ASP A 17 13.49 -4.84 -3.00
C ASP A 17 14.75 -5.12 -3.83
N ALA A 18 14.67 -5.11 -5.15
CA ALA A 18 15.81 -5.37 -6.03
C ALA A 18 16.73 -4.14 -6.13
N THR A 19 16.14 -2.96 -6.33
CA THR A 19 16.88 -1.73 -6.62
C THR A 19 17.02 -0.80 -5.43
N GLY A 20 16.16 -0.93 -4.42
CA GLY A 20 16.02 0.05 -3.34
C GLY A 20 15.35 1.35 -3.79
N GLU A 21 14.75 1.37 -4.97
CA GLU A 21 13.98 2.51 -5.48
C GLU A 21 12.69 2.69 -4.67
N VAL A 22 12.43 3.90 -4.24
CA VAL A 22 11.16 4.26 -3.60
C VAL A 22 10.09 4.39 -4.67
N LEU A 23 9.13 3.48 -4.69
CA LEU A 23 8.09 3.40 -5.71
C LEU A 23 6.92 4.34 -5.44
N ALA A 24 6.59 4.54 -4.16
CA ALA A 24 5.49 5.40 -3.75
C ALA A 24 5.67 5.88 -2.32
N LEU A 25 5.23 7.11 -2.04
CA LEU A 25 5.12 7.69 -0.70
C LEU A 25 3.82 8.49 -0.61
N PHE A 26 3.10 8.37 0.51
CA PHE A 26 1.87 9.11 0.73
C PHE A 26 1.61 9.36 2.22
N PHE A 27 1.33 10.62 2.59
CA PHE A 27 0.89 10.98 3.92
C PHE A 27 -0.63 10.89 4.03
N ALA A 28 -1.08 10.29 5.12
CA ALA A 28 -2.47 10.33 5.55
C ALA A 28 -2.55 10.72 7.04
N LYS A 29 -3.74 11.11 7.49
CA LYS A 29 -3.95 11.50 8.88
C LYS A 29 -3.66 10.35 9.85
N ASN A 30 -4.05 9.14 9.47
CA ASN A 30 -3.82 7.92 10.25
C ASN A 30 -3.41 6.78 9.31
N GLU A 31 -2.95 5.69 9.90
CA GLU A 31 -2.78 4.44 9.16
C GLU A 31 -4.15 3.90 8.73
N CYS A 32 -4.39 3.84 7.42
CA CYS A 32 -5.68 3.46 6.87
C CYS A 32 -5.55 2.76 5.51
N LEU A 33 -6.60 2.03 5.16
CA LEU A 33 -6.65 1.29 3.89
C LEU A 33 -6.56 2.21 2.67
N ASP A 34 -7.22 3.37 2.71
CA ASP A 34 -7.25 4.31 1.59
C ASP A 34 -5.85 4.83 1.25
N ALA A 35 -5.01 5.05 2.28
CA ALA A 35 -3.62 5.45 2.08
C ALA A 35 -2.79 4.33 1.42
N TYR A 36 -3.02 3.08 1.78
CA TYR A 36 -2.37 1.94 1.11
C TYR A 36 -2.89 1.73 -0.31
N PHE A 37 -4.16 2.01 -0.56
CA PHE A 37 -4.69 2.02 -1.92
C PHE A 37 -4.06 3.14 -2.76
N GLU A 38 -3.82 4.31 -2.18
CA GLU A 38 -3.14 5.40 -2.88
C GLU A 38 -1.67 5.03 -3.20
N VAL A 39 -0.93 4.44 -2.25
CA VAL A 39 0.41 3.91 -2.50
C VAL A 39 0.40 2.89 -3.64
N LEU A 40 -0.55 1.95 -3.62
CA LEU A 40 -0.69 0.95 -4.69
C LEU A 40 -1.06 1.60 -6.02
N ARG A 41 -1.93 2.61 -6.03
CA ARG A 41 -2.29 3.38 -7.22
C ARG A 41 -1.06 4.03 -7.87
N GLN A 42 -0.22 4.69 -7.08
CA GLN A 42 1.02 5.31 -7.56
C GLN A 42 1.93 4.27 -8.24
N ILE A 43 2.08 3.09 -7.63
CA ILE A 43 2.87 2.00 -8.21
C ILE A 43 2.28 1.55 -9.55
N LEU A 44 0.96 1.27 -9.57
CA LEU A 44 0.27 0.76 -10.75
C LEU A 44 0.35 1.74 -11.94
N VAL A 45 0.22 3.03 -11.65
CA VAL A 45 0.24 4.08 -12.70
C VAL A 45 1.66 4.33 -13.22
N ASN A 46 2.66 4.36 -12.34
CA ASN A 46 4.02 4.75 -12.72
C ASN A 46 4.88 3.58 -13.21
N TYR A 47 4.66 2.37 -12.66
CA TYR A 47 5.51 1.20 -12.91
C TYR A 47 4.75 0.02 -13.52
N GLY A 48 3.44 -0.03 -13.38
CA GLY A 48 2.61 -1.17 -13.77
C GLY A 48 2.28 -2.09 -12.61
N ILE A 49 1.81 -3.29 -12.92
CA ILE A 49 1.33 -4.29 -11.94
C ILE A 49 2.52 -5.11 -11.44
N PRO A 50 2.94 -5.00 -10.15
CA PRO A 50 4.00 -5.82 -9.62
C PRO A 50 3.59 -7.30 -9.56
N LEU A 51 4.53 -8.22 -9.73
CA LEU A 51 4.28 -9.65 -9.62
C LEU A 51 3.93 -10.08 -8.19
N SER A 52 4.58 -9.43 -7.21
CA SER A 52 4.34 -9.69 -5.79
C SER A 52 4.59 -8.46 -4.94
N VAL A 53 3.96 -8.44 -3.75
CA VAL A 53 4.14 -7.41 -2.73
C VAL A 53 4.41 -8.08 -1.39
N TYR A 54 5.50 -7.68 -0.75
CA TYR A 54 5.81 -8.06 0.62
C TYR A 54 5.09 -7.12 1.59
N VAL A 55 4.37 -7.68 2.54
CA VAL A 55 3.63 -6.93 3.56
C VAL A 55 3.96 -7.46 4.95
N ASP A 56 3.82 -6.61 5.95
CA ASP A 56 3.86 -7.07 7.34
C ASP A 56 2.55 -7.79 7.73
N LYS A 57 2.50 -8.33 8.96
CA LYS A 57 1.33 -9.07 9.46
C LYS A 57 0.22 -8.15 9.99
N HIS A 58 0.15 -6.91 9.52
CA HIS A 58 -0.91 -5.99 9.93
C HIS A 58 -2.28 -6.44 9.38
N THR A 59 -3.33 -6.17 10.15
CA THR A 59 -4.70 -6.63 9.82
C THR A 59 -5.30 -6.00 8.56
N ILE A 60 -4.76 -4.89 8.10
CA ILE A 60 -5.12 -4.29 6.80
C ILE A 60 -4.74 -5.21 5.64
N PHE A 61 -3.58 -5.88 5.73
CA PHE A 61 -3.06 -6.74 4.68
C PHE A 61 -3.54 -8.18 4.81
N LEU A 62 -3.55 -8.70 6.04
CA LEU A 62 -3.80 -10.11 6.32
C LEU A 62 -4.94 -10.27 7.32
N SER A 63 -5.90 -11.14 7.00
CA SER A 63 -6.92 -11.54 7.97
C SER A 63 -6.25 -12.17 9.21
N PRO A 64 -6.74 -11.90 10.44
CA PRO A 64 -6.24 -12.55 11.66
C PRO A 64 -6.32 -14.07 11.63
N LYS A 65 -7.15 -14.63 10.73
CA LYS A 65 -7.29 -16.09 10.50
C LYS A 65 -6.40 -16.61 9.36
N PHE A 66 -5.61 -15.76 8.73
CA PHE A 66 -4.72 -16.16 7.65
C PHE A 66 -3.72 -17.23 8.11
N GLY A 67 -3.68 -18.37 7.40
CA GLY A 67 -2.83 -19.51 7.74
C GLY A 67 -3.21 -20.25 9.03
N LYS A 68 -4.43 -20.02 9.58
CA LYS A 68 -4.92 -20.66 10.81
C LYS A 68 -6.11 -21.60 10.59
N LEU A 69 -6.48 -21.89 9.35
CA LEU A 69 -7.47 -22.91 9.07
C LEU A 69 -6.88 -24.28 9.46
N SER A 70 -7.66 -25.09 10.17
CA SER A 70 -7.32 -26.49 10.37
C SER A 70 -7.51 -27.27 9.07
N VAL A 71 -6.84 -28.42 8.95
CA VAL A 71 -7.00 -29.31 7.78
C VAL A 71 -8.47 -29.70 7.60
N GLU A 72 -9.21 -29.89 8.72
CA GLU A 72 -10.63 -30.20 8.71
C GLU A 72 -11.48 -29.04 8.17
N ASP A 73 -11.13 -27.79 8.50
CA ASP A 73 -11.82 -26.59 7.98
C ASP A 73 -11.56 -26.40 6.48
N GLU A 74 -10.35 -26.69 6.01
CA GLU A 74 -10.00 -26.66 4.59
C GLU A 74 -10.74 -27.76 3.80
N LEU A 75 -10.80 -28.97 4.33
CA LEU A 75 -11.56 -30.09 3.76
C LEU A 75 -13.06 -29.81 3.75
N ALA A 76 -13.58 -29.09 4.76
CA ALA A 76 -14.97 -28.64 4.83
C ALA A 76 -15.27 -27.44 3.89
N GLY A 77 -14.30 -27.01 3.07
CA GLY A 77 -14.45 -25.90 2.13
C GLY A 77 -14.51 -24.52 2.79
N LYS A 78 -14.16 -24.41 4.07
CA LYS A 78 -14.08 -23.11 4.73
C LYS A 78 -12.90 -22.31 4.16
N ARG A 79 -13.14 -21.04 3.86
CA ARG A 79 -12.12 -20.12 3.36
C ARG A 79 -11.97 -18.93 4.30
N VAL A 80 -10.74 -18.47 4.48
CA VAL A 80 -10.50 -17.19 5.14
C VAL A 80 -10.84 -16.08 4.14
N ASN A 81 -11.72 -15.17 4.55
CA ASN A 81 -12.02 -14.01 3.72
C ASN A 81 -10.77 -13.13 3.57
N ASP A 82 -10.47 -12.77 2.35
CA ASP A 82 -9.43 -11.79 2.05
C ASP A 82 -9.76 -10.45 2.74
N THR A 83 -8.73 -9.72 3.16
CA THR A 83 -8.90 -8.32 3.52
C THR A 83 -9.25 -7.52 2.26
N GLN A 84 -9.74 -6.28 2.40
CA GLN A 84 -10.02 -5.44 1.23
C GLN A 84 -8.76 -5.18 0.40
N PHE A 85 -7.61 -5.02 1.05
CA PHE A 85 -6.32 -4.89 0.36
C PHE A 85 -5.93 -6.20 -0.35
N GLY A 86 -6.01 -7.34 0.35
CA GLY A 86 -5.74 -8.66 -0.24
C GLY A 86 -6.65 -8.98 -1.44
N ARG A 87 -7.95 -8.61 -1.37
CA ARG A 87 -8.90 -8.70 -2.48
C ARG A 87 -8.43 -7.88 -3.69
N ALA A 88 -8.03 -6.62 -3.47
CA ALA A 88 -7.56 -5.75 -4.55
C ALA A 88 -6.30 -6.32 -5.23
N LEU A 89 -5.34 -6.82 -4.46
CA LEU A 89 -4.16 -7.48 -5.01
C LEU A 89 -4.53 -8.70 -5.84
N LYS A 90 -5.47 -9.52 -5.36
CA LYS A 90 -5.93 -10.71 -6.06
C LYS A 90 -6.64 -10.38 -7.38
N GLU A 91 -7.48 -9.33 -7.40
CA GLU A 91 -8.12 -8.85 -8.64
C GLU A 91 -7.10 -8.37 -9.68
N LEU A 92 -5.96 -7.83 -9.23
CA LEU A 92 -4.84 -7.41 -10.07
C LEU A 92 -3.89 -8.56 -10.42
N GLY A 93 -4.09 -9.76 -9.85
CA GLY A 93 -3.19 -10.89 -10.01
C GLY A 93 -1.81 -10.66 -9.36
N ILE A 94 -1.76 -9.91 -8.29
CA ILE A 94 -0.56 -9.64 -7.50
C ILE A 94 -0.46 -10.65 -6.36
N THR A 95 0.69 -11.30 -6.20
CA THR A 95 0.93 -12.23 -5.10
C THR A 95 1.26 -11.46 -3.82
N LEU A 96 0.46 -11.68 -2.77
CA LEU A 96 0.74 -11.12 -1.45
C LEU A 96 1.63 -12.09 -0.67
N ILE A 97 2.79 -11.60 -0.21
CA ILE A 97 3.78 -12.38 0.52
C ILE A 97 3.96 -11.77 1.93
N PRO A 98 3.57 -12.50 3.00
CA PRO A 98 3.83 -12.05 4.36
C PRO A 98 5.33 -12.02 4.66
N ALA A 99 5.85 -10.89 5.11
CA ALA A 99 7.23 -10.76 5.54
C ALA A 99 7.42 -11.46 6.90
N ASN A 100 8.04 -12.63 6.86
CA ASN A 100 8.23 -13.48 8.03
C ASN A 100 9.59 -13.29 8.71
N SER A 101 10.52 -12.56 8.09
CA SER A 101 11.88 -12.40 8.62
C SER A 101 12.32 -10.93 8.65
N PRO A 102 13.21 -10.55 9.58
CA PRO A 102 13.83 -9.22 9.61
C PRO A 102 14.54 -8.85 8.31
N GLN A 103 15.13 -9.84 7.62
CA GLN A 103 15.84 -9.63 6.37
C GLN A 103 14.94 -9.08 5.26
N THR A 104 13.71 -9.58 5.16
CA THR A 104 12.70 -9.07 4.21
C THR A 104 12.21 -7.66 4.52
N LYS A 105 12.41 -7.16 5.74
CA LYS A 105 12.02 -5.81 6.15
C LYS A 105 13.18 -4.81 6.14
N GLY A 106 14.44 -5.29 6.07
CA GLY A 106 15.61 -4.45 6.29
C GLY A 106 15.76 -3.27 5.33
N ARG A 107 15.27 -3.37 4.09
CA ARG A 107 15.32 -2.25 3.13
C ARG A 107 14.31 -1.16 3.47
N ILE A 108 13.07 -1.54 3.74
CA ILE A 108 12.02 -0.59 4.11
C ILE A 108 12.32 0.07 5.46
N GLU A 109 12.88 -0.66 6.43
CA GLU A 109 13.29 -0.10 7.73
C GLU A 109 14.41 0.94 7.57
N ARG A 110 15.41 0.67 6.72
CA ARG A 110 16.45 1.66 6.39
C ARG A 110 15.88 2.88 5.69
N LEU A 111 14.92 2.70 4.78
CA LEU A 111 14.22 3.80 4.15
C LEU A 111 13.57 4.68 5.21
N TRP A 112 12.78 4.09 6.12
CA TRP A 112 12.11 4.85 7.18
C TRP A 112 13.10 5.64 8.05
N GLY A 113 14.22 5.04 8.45
CA GLY A 113 15.28 5.74 9.19
C GLY A 113 15.87 6.92 8.42
N THR A 114 16.10 6.76 7.12
CA THR A 114 16.58 7.84 6.24
C THR A 114 15.55 8.95 6.08
N LEU A 115 14.28 8.59 5.84
CA LEU A 115 13.21 9.57 5.69
C LEU A 115 12.99 10.35 6.98
N GLN A 116 13.00 9.68 8.14
CA GLN A 116 12.84 10.32 9.45
C GLN A 116 13.91 11.39 9.74
N SER A 117 15.12 11.19 9.25
CA SER A 117 16.20 12.17 9.42
C SER A 117 16.14 13.31 8.40
N ARG A 118 15.64 13.04 7.17
CA ARG A 118 15.70 13.99 6.04
C ARG A 118 14.43 14.82 5.85
N LEU A 119 13.27 14.18 5.79
CA LEU A 119 12.02 14.87 5.43
C LEU A 119 11.68 16.06 6.33
N PRO A 120 11.88 16.03 7.67
CA PRO A 120 11.61 17.20 8.51
C PRO A 120 12.44 18.42 8.12
N VAL A 121 13.70 18.21 7.73
CA VAL A 121 14.59 19.29 7.29
C VAL A 121 14.15 19.80 5.92
N GLU A 122 13.89 18.91 4.97
CA GLU A 122 13.44 19.24 3.62
C GLU A 122 12.10 20.01 3.65
N PHE A 123 11.16 19.57 4.49
CA PHE A 123 9.87 20.25 4.67
C PHE A 123 10.04 21.67 5.22
N LYS A 124 10.93 21.84 6.21
CA LYS A 124 11.23 23.16 6.76
C LYS A 124 11.84 24.08 5.71
N LEU A 125 12.80 23.59 4.92
CA LEU A 125 13.46 24.33 3.85
C LEU A 125 12.48 24.70 2.73
N ALA A 126 11.56 23.81 2.39
CA ALA A 126 10.56 24.02 1.36
C ALA A 126 9.31 24.79 1.85
N GLY A 127 9.23 25.11 3.14
CA GLY A 127 8.09 25.82 3.73
C GLY A 127 6.79 25.02 3.71
N ILE A 128 6.87 23.68 3.80
CA ILE A 128 5.70 22.79 3.79
C ILE A 128 4.92 22.91 5.10
N LYS A 129 3.62 23.26 4.98
CA LYS A 129 2.72 23.49 6.12
C LYS A 129 1.40 22.73 6.07
N SER A 130 1.16 21.94 5.02
CA SER A 130 -0.04 21.11 4.92
C SER A 130 0.27 19.73 4.38
N ILE A 131 -0.63 18.79 4.61
CA ILE A 131 -0.50 17.41 4.13
C ILE A 131 -0.54 17.36 2.60
N GLU A 132 -1.33 18.21 1.95
CA GLU A 132 -1.44 18.28 0.49
C GLU A 132 -0.11 18.76 -0.12
N ALA A 133 0.47 19.82 0.47
CA ALA A 133 1.78 20.33 0.07
C ALA A 133 2.88 19.28 0.30
N ALA A 134 2.81 18.53 1.42
CA ALA A 134 3.73 17.44 1.71
C ALA A 134 3.62 16.32 0.66
N ASN A 135 2.41 15.88 0.32
CA ASN A 135 2.19 14.85 -0.70
C ASN A 135 2.67 15.31 -2.09
N ALA A 136 2.43 16.56 -2.47
CA ALA A 136 2.95 17.11 -3.71
C ALA A 136 4.49 17.20 -3.73
N PHE A 137 5.10 17.54 -2.58
CA PHE A 137 6.55 17.57 -2.42
C PHE A 137 7.18 16.17 -2.56
N LEU A 138 6.54 15.14 -2.01
CA LEU A 138 7.06 13.77 -2.04
C LEU A 138 7.34 13.27 -3.45
N GLN A 139 6.59 13.69 -4.46
CA GLN A 139 6.81 13.26 -5.85
C GLN A 139 8.21 13.66 -6.34
N LYS A 140 8.57 14.93 -6.17
CA LYS A 140 9.91 15.43 -6.52
C LYS A 140 11.01 14.88 -5.62
N PHE A 141 10.70 14.70 -4.35
CA PHE A 141 11.64 14.12 -3.39
C PHE A 141 12.01 12.69 -3.77
N MET A 142 11.05 11.85 -4.16
CA MET A 142 11.32 10.48 -4.61
C MET A 142 12.22 10.42 -5.82
N GLU A 143 12.01 11.28 -6.82
CA GLU A 143 12.88 11.37 -8.01
C GLU A 143 14.35 11.64 -7.60
N VAL A 144 14.57 12.67 -6.77
CA VAL A 144 15.91 13.03 -6.29
C VAL A 144 16.51 11.95 -5.42
N TYR A 145 15.69 11.32 -4.58
CA TYR A 145 16.13 10.23 -3.71
C TYR A 145 16.58 9.02 -4.53
N ASN A 146 15.76 8.60 -5.50
CA ASN A 146 16.03 7.44 -6.34
C ASN A 146 17.28 7.64 -7.19
N GLN A 147 17.49 8.84 -7.77
CA GLN A 147 18.72 9.16 -8.50
C GLN A 147 19.99 8.99 -7.66
N LYS A 148 19.91 9.20 -6.34
CA LYS A 148 21.08 9.13 -5.43
C LYS A 148 21.30 7.75 -4.84
N PHE A 149 20.25 6.99 -4.61
CA PHE A 149 20.28 5.81 -3.76
C PHE A 149 19.82 4.51 -4.41
N ALA A 150 19.08 4.58 -5.51
CA ALA A 150 18.70 3.39 -6.25
C ALA A 150 19.93 2.78 -6.94
N VAL A 151 19.96 1.45 -6.97
CA VAL A 151 21.04 0.67 -7.60
C VAL A 151 20.47 -0.14 -8.76
N SER A 152 21.34 -0.52 -9.70
CA SER A 152 20.93 -1.42 -10.78
C SER A 152 20.53 -2.80 -10.22
N PRO A 153 19.42 -3.39 -10.70
CA PRO A 153 19.00 -4.70 -10.25
C PRO A 153 19.97 -5.79 -10.71
N ALA A 154 20.15 -6.83 -9.90
CA ALA A 154 20.96 -7.99 -10.27
C ALA A 154 20.38 -8.76 -11.46
N ASN A 155 19.05 -8.87 -11.53
CA ASN A 155 18.32 -9.40 -12.68
C ASN A 155 17.63 -8.23 -13.41
N ARG A 156 17.80 -8.18 -14.73
CA ARG A 156 17.21 -7.13 -15.59
C ARG A 156 15.77 -7.39 -16.00
N GLU A 157 15.25 -8.60 -15.75
CA GLU A 157 13.85 -8.89 -16.00
C GLU A 157 12.96 -8.06 -15.11
N SER A 158 11.99 -7.37 -15.72
CA SER A 158 11.05 -6.55 -14.98
C SER A 158 10.13 -7.42 -14.11
N ALA A 159 10.02 -7.08 -12.82
CA ALA A 159 9.04 -7.65 -11.92
C ALA A 159 7.65 -6.98 -12.02
N PHE A 160 7.44 -6.13 -13.05
CA PHE A 160 6.19 -5.44 -13.32
C PHE A 160 5.62 -5.87 -14.66
N ARG A 161 4.30 -6.02 -14.70
CA ARG A 161 3.51 -6.24 -15.93
C ARG A 161 2.84 -4.94 -16.33
N GLU A 162 2.59 -4.76 -17.60
CA GLU A 162 1.85 -3.60 -18.09
C GLU A 162 0.44 -3.53 -17.46
N LEU A 163 0.02 -2.33 -17.05
CA LEU A 163 -1.34 -2.07 -16.59
C LEU A 163 -2.25 -1.91 -17.83
N PRO A 164 -3.21 -2.83 -18.07
CA PRO A 164 -4.08 -2.73 -19.24
C PRO A 164 -4.95 -1.47 -19.17
N LYS A 165 -5.07 -0.74 -20.27
CA LYS A 165 -5.87 0.51 -20.37
C LYS A 165 -7.35 0.33 -19.99
N ALA A 166 -7.88 -0.88 -20.14
CA ALA A 166 -9.26 -1.20 -19.81
C ALA A 166 -9.50 -1.36 -18.29
N VAL A 167 -8.46 -1.44 -17.48
CA VAL A 167 -8.58 -1.61 -16.02
C VAL A 167 -8.98 -0.29 -15.38
N ASN A 168 -10.15 -0.28 -14.75
CA ASN A 168 -10.57 0.85 -13.92
C ASN A 168 -10.09 0.63 -12.48
N LEU A 169 -9.05 1.37 -12.07
CA LEU A 169 -8.46 1.27 -10.74
C LEU A 169 -9.43 1.69 -9.64
N ASP A 170 -10.35 2.62 -9.89
CA ASP A 170 -11.32 3.06 -8.88
C ASP A 170 -12.31 1.96 -8.53
N HIS A 171 -12.59 1.04 -9.45
CA HIS A 171 -13.41 -0.13 -9.19
C HIS A 171 -12.66 -1.24 -8.44
N ILE A 172 -11.33 -1.20 -8.41
CA ILE A 172 -10.50 -2.20 -7.71
C ILE A 172 -10.06 -1.67 -6.35
N LEU A 173 -9.53 -0.44 -6.32
CA LEU A 173 -8.99 0.23 -5.13
C LEU A 173 -10.11 0.95 -4.35
N CYS A 174 -11.12 0.21 -3.95
CA CYS A 174 -12.27 0.69 -3.20
C CYS A 174 -12.75 -0.37 -2.19
N LEU A 175 -13.60 0.03 -1.28
CA LEU A 175 -14.30 -0.91 -0.40
C LEU A 175 -15.39 -1.65 -1.19
N LYS A 176 -15.37 -2.99 -1.15
CA LYS A 176 -16.41 -3.84 -1.72
C LYS A 176 -17.12 -4.61 -0.63
N GLU A 177 -18.42 -4.49 -0.56
CA GLU A 177 -19.27 -5.23 0.36
C GLU A 177 -20.32 -6.03 -0.39
N PHE A 178 -20.49 -7.28 0.00
CA PHE A 178 -21.58 -8.12 -0.50
C PHE A 178 -22.78 -7.96 0.41
N ARG A 179 -23.94 -7.67 -0.17
CA ARG A 179 -25.21 -7.57 0.54
C ARG A 179 -26.22 -8.51 -0.08
N LYS A 180 -27.01 -9.16 0.76
CA LYS A 180 -28.13 -9.98 0.30
C LYS A 180 -29.34 -9.07 0.15
N VAL A 181 -30.00 -9.14 -1.01
CA VAL A 181 -31.30 -8.51 -1.22
C VAL A 181 -32.34 -9.30 -0.43
N ASP A 182 -33.18 -8.64 0.34
CA ASP A 182 -34.28 -9.28 1.05
C ASP A 182 -35.45 -9.59 0.09
N ASN A 183 -36.47 -10.29 0.62
CA ASN A 183 -37.63 -10.67 -0.17
C ASN A 183 -38.49 -9.47 -0.66
N SER A 184 -38.24 -8.28 -0.10
CA SER A 184 -38.89 -7.01 -0.51
C SER A 184 -38.07 -6.23 -1.53
N SER A 185 -37.00 -6.85 -2.09
CA SER A 185 -36.04 -6.21 -3.02
C SER A 185 -35.30 -5.02 -2.42
N VAL A 186 -35.15 -4.98 -1.10
CA VAL A 186 -34.46 -3.91 -0.36
C VAL A 186 -33.04 -4.34 0.00
N ILE A 187 -32.08 -3.46 -0.26
CA ILE A 187 -30.71 -3.58 0.19
C ILE A 187 -30.49 -2.62 1.35
N ARG A 188 -30.15 -3.14 2.55
CA ARG A 188 -29.79 -2.31 3.69
C ARG A 188 -28.30 -2.02 3.65
N ILE A 189 -27.94 -0.75 3.43
CA ILE A 189 -26.57 -0.26 3.50
C ILE A 189 -26.42 0.43 4.86
N ARG A 190 -25.41 0.03 5.64
CA ARG A 190 -25.03 0.81 6.81
C ARG A 190 -24.42 2.11 6.30
N TYR A 191 -24.99 3.24 6.70
CA TYR A 191 -24.42 4.54 6.40
C TYR A 191 -23.10 4.66 7.17
N PHE A 192 -21.97 4.60 6.49
CA PHE A 192 -20.74 5.18 7.00
C PHE A 192 -20.83 6.66 6.69
N LEU A 193 -20.99 7.48 7.73
CA LEU A 193 -20.74 8.90 7.61
C LEU A 193 -19.23 9.07 7.43
N PHE A 194 -18.81 9.37 6.21
CA PHE A 194 -17.48 9.91 5.97
C PHE A 194 -17.51 11.37 6.42
N HIS A 195 -16.77 11.66 7.46
CA HIS A 195 -16.42 13.03 7.85
C HIS A 195 -15.04 13.33 7.33
#